data_95aaae409107719aa2493375bc4c0ca2
#
_entry.id   95aaae409107719aa2493375bc4c0ca2
#
_cell.length_a   1.000
_cell.length_b   1.000
_cell.length_c   1.000
_cell.angle_alpha   90.00
_cell.angle_beta   90.00
_cell.angle_gamma   90.00
#
_symmetry.space_group_name_H-M   'P 1'
#
loop_
_entity.id
_entity.type
_entity.pdbx_description
1 polymer ?
#
loop_
_entity_poly.entity_id
_entity_poly.type
_entity_poly.pdbx_seq_one_letter_code
_entity_poly.pdbx_strand_id
1 'polypeptide(L)'
;MELILSFAAGVVACGLALPVISWLRGRIARYRQATDAEANQVTTVSQVLHLAVQGSPTALAVLDRNQEIVMSNPAAHEMSLVHDRAVNPEVWQTAQEVFEDKETRTVDLAIPKRRTGHRVTQFKAVIKPLTLNDGRFVIIYGTDESENVRMESARRDFVANVSHELKTPVGGIALLAEALLQDPGDQETVEYFGNKVYKEANRMADMVSELISLSKLQGAEALPEMEPLAVDDLIEEALSRNQLAAEARSIELNRGASVGVQVKGDRSLLVTALSNLVSNAINYSPEKMPVSVSQKVVDGGVVLIRVTDRGIGIAPDDQKRVFERFFRVDQARSRQTGGTGLGLAIVKHVVANHGGNIKLWSRPGTGSTFTIELPIYREEKPAQEAGMKDNEKKDAVTAAAPGLPRAVARVAARRKDKAQ
;
A
#
# COMPACT_ATOMS: atom_id res chain seq x y z
N MET A 1 -38.61 -11.63 -62.03
CA MET A 1 -37.19 -11.56 -62.49
C MET A 1 -36.53 -10.22 -62.06
N GLU A 2 -37.27 -9.13 -62.07
CA GLU A 2 -36.73 -7.82 -61.67
C GLU A 2 -36.34 -7.69 -60.18
N LEU A 3 -37.07 -8.33 -59.28
CA LEU A 3 -36.78 -8.32 -57.83
C LEU A 3 -35.47 -9.05 -57.48
N ILE A 4 -35.11 -10.10 -58.21
CA ILE A 4 -33.87 -10.87 -58.01
C ILE A 4 -32.68 -10.06 -58.56
N LEU A 5 -32.85 -9.36 -59.67
CA LEU A 5 -31.82 -8.51 -60.24
C LEU A 5 -31.52 -7.30 -59.33
N SER A 6 -32.52 -6.69 -58.73
CA SER A 6 -32.34 -5.55 -57.81
C SER A 6 -31.68 -5.97 -56.51
N PHE A 7 -31.99 -7.16 -55.98
CA PHE A 7 -31.36 -7.73 -54.80
C PHE A 7 -29.83 -8.07 -55.06
N ALA A 8 -29.57 -8.67 -56.20
CA ALA A 8 -28.18 -9.00 -56.61
C ALA A 8 -27.36 -7.74 -56.83
N ALA A 9 -27.94 -6.68 -57.44
CA ALA A 9 -27.28 -5.40 -57.59
C ALA A 9 -26.99 -4.72 -56.24
N GLY A 10 -27.89 -4.82 -55.26
CA GLY A 10 -27.71 -4.31 -53.90
C GLY A 10 -26.55 -5.02 -53.13
N VAL A 11 -26.47 -6.35 -53.26
CA VAL A 11 -25.43 -7.16 -52.64
C VAL A 11 -24.03 -6.79 -53.24
N VAL A 12 -23.96 -6.65 -54.57
CA VAL A 12 -22.71 -6.22 -55.24
C VAL A 12 -22.32 -4.79 -54.86
N ALA A 13 -23.26 -3.89 -54.76
CA ALA A 13 -22.99 -2.52 -54.32
C ALA A 13 -22.51 -2.45 -52.87
N CYS A 14 -23.08 -3.25 -51.94
CA CYS A 14 -22.61 -3.38 -50.58
C CYS A 14 -21.23 -4.01 -50.50
N GLY A 15 -20.97 -5.04 -51.30
CA GLY A 15 -19.68 -5.76 -51.36
C GLY A 15 -18.54 -4.84 -51.84
N LEU A 16 -18.82 -3.90 -52.72
CA LEU A 16 -17.85 -2.89 -53.22
C LEU A 16 -17.72 -1.69 -52.26
N ALA A 17 -18.78 -1.31 -51.56
CA ALA A 17 -18.77 -0.17 -50.65
C ALA A 17 -17.98 -0.44 -49.35
N LEU A 18 -18.07 -1.65 -48.81
CA LEU A 18 -17.38 -2.02 -47.55
C LEU A 18 -15.84 -1.88 -47.63
N PRO A 19 -15.13 -2.41 -48.64
CA PRO A 19 -13.67 -2.24 -48.74
C PRO A 19 -13.28 -0.77 -49.01
N VAL A 20 -14.09 -0.02 -49.74
CA VAL A 20 -13.84 1.44 -49.98
C VAL A 20 -14.00 2.21 -48.69
N ILE A 21 -15.03 1.93 -47.87
CA ILE A 21 -15.22 2.57 -46.58
C ILE A 21 -14.10 2.20 -45.60
N SER A 22 -13.67 0.95 -45.57
CA SER A 22 -12.56 0.51 -44.69
C SER A 22 -11.24 1.14 -45.12
N TRP A 23 -10.97 1.26 -46.40
CA TRP A 23 -9.79 1.94 -46.94
C TRP A 23 -9.80 3.44 -46.63
N LEU A 24 -10.95 4.14 -46.81
CA LEU A 24 -11.12 5.53 -46.45
C LEU A 24 -10.94 5.80 -44.95
N ARG A 25 -11.53 4.93 -44.10
CA ARG A 25 -11.33 4.99 -42.63
C ARG A 25 -9.86 4.81 -42.25
N GLY A 26 -9.16 3.84 -42.84
CA GLY A 26 -7.74 3.61 -42.62
C GLY A 26 -6.86 4.77 -43.12
N ARG A 27 -7.28 5.47 -44.18
CA ARG A 27 -6.59 6.64 -44.71
C ARG A 27 -6.79 7.86 -43.81
N ILE A 28 -8.03 8.10 -43.36
CA ILE A 28 -8.35 9.18 -42.41
C ILE A 28 -7.66 8.98 -41.07
N ALA A 29 -7.61 7.75 -40.56
CA ALA A 29 -6.90 7.42 -39.31
C ALA A 29 -5.38 7.69 -39.43
N ARG A 30 -4.77 7.33 -40.57
CA ARG A 30 -3.35 7.63 -40.85
C ARG A 30 -3.08 9.13 -40.99
N TYR A 31 -3.98 9.87 -41.66
CA TYR A 31 -3.86 11.33 -41.73
C TYR A 31 -3.98 12.00 -40.36
N ARG A 32 -4.93 11.55 -39.50
CA ARG A 32 -5.04 12.04 -38.13
C ARG A 32 -3.81 11.74 -37.30
N GLN A 33 -3.28 10.51 -37.35
CA GLN A 33 -2.04 10.14 -36.66
C GLN A 33 -0.83 10.92 -37.12
N ALA A 34 -0.70 11.21 -38.44
CA ALA A 34 0.38 12.04 -38.97
C ALA A 34 0.25 13.50 -38.51
N THR A 35 -0.96 14.04 -38.50
CA THR A 35 -1.22 15.42 -38.04
C THR A 35 -0.99 15.56 -36.53
N ASP A 36 -1.39 14.56 -35.73
CA ASP A 36 -1.13 14.52 -34.28
C ASP A 36 0.36 14.33 -33.98
N ALA A 37 1.11 13.59 -34.81
CA ALA A 37 2.54 13.44 -34.67
C ALA A 37 3.31 14.72 -35.03
N GLU A 38 2.87 15.47 -36.05
CA GLU A 38 3.45 16.78 -36.39
C GLU A 38 3.11 17.86 -35.36
N ALA A 39 1.89 17.85 -34.80
CA ALA A 39 1.48 18.76 -33.74
C ALA A 39 2.24 18.55 -32.42
N ASN A 40 2.72 17.33 -32.16
CA ASN A 40 3.50 16.95 -30.97
C ASN A 40 5.03 17.02 -31.17
N GLN A 41 5.52 17.50 -32.31
CA GLN A 41 6.95 17.69 -32.50
C GLN A 41 7.46 18.88 -31.67
N VAL A 42 8.25 18.54 -30.62
CA VAL A 42 8.97 19.53 -29.84
C VAL A 42 10.15 20.04 -30.67
N THR A 43 10.02 21.24 -31.21
CA THR A 43 11.00 21.82 -32.15
C THR A 43 11.95 22.85 -31.54
N THR A 44 11.63 23.35 -30.33
CA THR A 44 12.44 24.39 -29.66
C THR A 44 12.76 24.03 -28.21
N VAL A 45 13.92 24.46 -27.71
CA VAL A 45 14.32 24.33 -26.31
C VAL A 45 13.29 24.95 -25.36
N SER A 46 12.68 26.08 -25.78
CA SER A 46 11.62 26.71 -25.00
C SER A 46 10.40 25.84 -24.80
N GLN A 47 9.98 25.09 -25.84
CA GLN A 47 8.87 24.12 -25.72
C GLN A 47 9.23 22.94 -24.81
N VAL A 48 10.48 22.43 -24.90
CA VAL A 48 10.96 21.37 -23.97
C VAL A 48 10.89 21.85 -22.55
N LEU A 49 11.41 23.04 -22.25
CA LEU A 49 11.39 23.61 -20.90
C LEU A 49 9.97 23.85 -20.41
N HIS A 50 9.10 24.38 -21.26
CA HIS A 50 7.70 24.57 -20.90
C HIS A 50 7.01 23.27 -20.56
N LEU A 51 7.15 22.24 -21.39
CA LEU A 51 6.57 20.92 -21.14
C LEU A 51 7.16 20.25 -19.90
N ALA A 52 8.46 20.41 -19.65
CA ALA A 52 9.12 19.89 -18.44
C ALA A 52 8.55 20.55 -17.17
N VAL A 53 8.33 21.85 -17.20
CA VAL A 53 7.71 22.58 -16.08
C VAL A 53 6.25 22.15 -15.90
N GLN A 54 5.49 22.03 -16.99
CA GLN A 54 4.08 21.59 -16.93
C GLN A 54 3.92 20.16 -16.42
N GLY A 55 4.84 19.27 -16.75
CA GLY A 55 4.85 17.87 -16.29
C GLY A 55 5.50 17.65 -14.92
N SER A 56 6.03 18.70 -14.27
CA SER A 56 6.67 18.57 -12.95
C SER A 56 5.66 18.23 -11.85
N PRO A 57 5.92 17.24 -10.99
CA PRO A 57 5.09 16.97 -9.81
C PRO A 57 5.23 18.03 -8.71
N THR A 58 6.30 18.82 -8.75
CA THR A 58 6.51 19.96 -7.84
C THR A 58 5.69 21.15 -8.31
N ALA A 59 4.94 21.77 -7.44
CA ALA A 59 4.24 23.01 -7.74
C ALA A 59 5.25 24.12 -8.07
N LEU A 60 5.08 24.76 -9.22
CA LEU A 60 5.96 25.83 -9.68
C LEU A 60 5.11 27.05 -10.03
N ALA A 61 5.46 28.20 -9.48
CA ALA A 61 4.89 29.48 -9.86
C ALA A 61 5.98 30.57 -9.93
N VAL A 62 5.86 31.47 -10.89
CA VAL A 62 6.72 32.64 -11.01
C VAL A 62 5.85 33.87 -10.91
N LEU A 63 6.18 34.78 -10.02
CA LEU A 63 5.46 36.02 -9.75
C LEU A 63 6.31 37.22 -10.06
N ASP A 64 5.65 38.30 -10.47
CA ASP A 64 6.24 39.63 -10.52
C ASP A 64 5.93 40.43 -9.24
N ARG A 65 6.48 41.66 -9.16
CA ARG A 65 6.26 42.56 -8.03
C ARG A 65 4.84 43.07 -7.86
N ASN A 66 4.00 42.95 -8.91
CA ASN A 66 2.59 43.37 -8.91
C ASN A 66 1.65 42.23 -8.56
N GLN A 67 2.18 41.08 -8.09
CA GLN A 67 1.43 39.86 -7.80
C GLN A 67 0.89 39.15 -9.08
N GLU A 68 1.35 39.56 -10.28
CA GLU A 68 0.97 38.86 -11.50
C GLU A 68 1.71 37.51 -11.61
N ILE A 69 0.95 36.49 -11.95
CA ILE A 69 1.50 35.14 -12.16
C ILE A 69 1.97 35.06 -13.61
N VAL A 70 3.29 35.12 -13.78
CA VAL A 70 3.96 35.03 -15.09
C VAL A 70 3.91 33.60 -15.63
N MET A 71 4.02 32.60 -14.73
CA MET A 71 4.00 31.20 -15.06
C MET A 71 3.52 30.37 -13.86
N SER A 72 2.73 29.36 -14.11
CA SER A 72 2.38 28.32 -13.13
C SER A 72 2.18 26.99 -13.86
N ASN A 73 2.35 25.90 -13.11
CA ASN A 73 2.10 24.55 -13.62
C ASN A 73 0.84 23.93 -12.98
N PRO A 74 0.30 22.82 -13.50
CA PRO A 74 -0.89 22.18 -12.95
C PRO A 74 -0.75 21.83 -11.46
N ALA A 75 0.42 21.37 -11.02
CA ALA A 75 0.67 21.04 -9.61
C ALA A 75 0.49 22.26 -8.68
N ALA A 76 0.83 23.48 -9.13
CA ALA A 76 0.60 24.70 -8.36
C ALA A 76 -0.89 24.98 -8.11
N HIS A 77 -1.75 24.62 -9.05
CA HIS A 77 -3.20 24.71 -8.91
C HIS A 77 -3.77 23.60 -8.03
N GLU A 78 -3.30 22.38 -8.21
CA GLU A 78 -3.72 21.22 -7.41
C GLU A 78 -3.35 21.40 -5.92
N MET A 79 -2.19 21.95 -5.62
CA MET A 79 -1.73 22.24 -4.25
C MET A 79 -2.29 23.54 -3.68
N SER A 80 -3.20 24.23 -4.41
CA SER A 80 -3.77 25.52 -3.99
C SER A 80 -2.72 26.62 -3.72
N LEU A 81 -1.56 26.50 -4.31
CA LEU A 81 -0.53 27.58 -4.33
C LEU A 81 -1.06 28.75 -5.18
N VAL A 82 -1.72 28.42 -6.29
CA VAL A 82 -2.39 29.35 -7.19
C VAL A 82 -3.88 29.01 -7.27
N HIS A 83 -4.75 30.00 -7.09
CA HIS A 83 -6.19 29.85 -7.22
C HIS A 83 -6.78 31.07 -7.92
N ASP A 84 -7.57 30.88 -8.98
CA ASP A 84 -8.24 31.94 -9.75
C ASP A 84 -7.33 33.14 -10.12
N ARG A 85 -6.12 32.86 -10.61
CA ARG A 85 -5.06 33.86 -10.96
C ARG A 85 -4.48 34.63 -9.77
N ALA A 86 -4.74 34.18 -8.55
CA ALA A 86 -4.12 34.76 -7.35
C ALA A 86 -3.24 33.69 -6.68
N VAL A 87 -2.12 34.13 -6.13
CA VAL A 87 -1.28 33.28 -5.29
C VAL A 87 -1.84 33.27 -3.85
N ASN A 88 -1.56 32.16 -3.12
CA ASN A 88 -1.94 32.08 -1.71
C ASN A 88 -1.46 33.32 -0.93
N PRO A 89 -2.29 33.97 -0.09
CA PRO A 89 -1.95 35.21 0.62
C PRO A 89 -0.72 35.11 1.50
N GLU A 90 -0.51 33.99 2.22
CA GLU A 90 0.67 33.80 3.08
C GLU A 90 1.95 33.68 2.25
N VAL A 91 1.86 33.00 1.09
CA VAL A 91 2.98 32.91 0.14
C VAL A 91 3.31 34.26 -0.46
N TRP A 92 2.27 35.08 -0.77
CA TRP A 92 2.47 36.42 -1.29
C TRP A 92 3.17 37.34 -0.29
N GLN A 93 2.76 37.30 0.98
CA GLN A 93 3.40 38.08 2.04
C GLN A 93 4.90 37.74 2.15
N THR A 94 5.24 36.46 2.14
CA THR A 94 6.65 36.03 2.16
C THR A 94 7.39 36.40 0.87
N ALA A 95 6.70 36.35 -0.29
CA ALA A 95 7.31 36.76 -1.56
C ALA A 95 7.69 38.25 -1.56
N GLN A 96 6.88 39.11 -0.93
CA GLN A 96 7.22 40.54 -0.77
C GLN A 96 8.51 40.73 -0.01
N GLU A 97 8.75 39.99 1.08
CA GLU A 97 10.01 40.03 1.84
C GLU A 97 11.19 39.57 0.97
N VAL A 98 11.00 38.50 0.18
CA VAL A 98 12.02 37.99 -0.77
C VAL A 98 12.36 39.03 -1.86
N PHE A 99 11.38 39.82 -2.30
CA PHE A 99 11.63 40.91 -3.25
C PHE A 99 12.49 42.03 -2.65
N GLU A 100 12.41 42.26 -1.33
CA GLU A 100 13.14 43.32 -0.64
C GLU A 100 14.57 42.89 -0.32
N ASP A 101 14.75 41.73 0.34
CA ASP A 101 16.04 41.29 0.86
C ASP A 101 16.78 40.29 -0.05
N LYS A 102 16.09 39.73 -1.03
CA LYS A 102 16.59 38.70 -1.97
C LYS A 102 17.03 37.39 -1.29
N GLU A 103 16.60 37.15 -0.04
CA GLU A 103 16.88 35.93 0.68
C GLU A 103 15.84 34.86 0.39
N THR A 104 16.28 33.60 0.32
CA THR A 104 15.36 32.45 0.15
C THR A 104 14.57 32.22 1.42
N ARG A 105 13.25 32.14 1.33
CA ARG A 105 12.35 31.86 2.45
C ARG A 105 11.52 30.62 2.23
N THR A 106 11.10 30.05 3.34
CA THR A 106 10.24 28.84 3.34
C THR A 106 9.01 29.11 4.18
N VAL A 107 7.86 28.67 3.67
CA VAL A 107 6.56 28.76 4.35
C VAL A 107 5.91 27.38 4.34
N ASP A 108 5.46 26.93 5.52
CA ASP A 108 4.67 25.72 5.68
C ASP A 108 3.20 26.11 5.75
N LEU A 109 2.38 25.58 4.83
CA LEU A 109 0.99 25.96 4.65
C LEU A 109 0.06 24.80 4.91
N ALA A 110 -0.95 25.03 5.76
CA ALA A 110 -2.04 24.11 6.00
C ALA A 110 -3.24 24.48 5.12
N ILE A 111 -3.64 23.60 4.22
CA ILE A 111 -4.81 23.80 3.36
C ILE A 111 -6.03 23.21 4.04
N PRO A 112 -7.08 24.02 4.33
CA PRO A 112 -8.31 23.49 4.90
C PRO A 112 -8.96 22.49 3.94
N LYS A 113 -9.38 21.32 4.44
CA LYS A 113 -10.09 20.31 3.67
C LYS A 113 -11.35 20.92 3.06
N ARG A 114 -11.30 21.25 1.78
CA ARG A 114 -12.52 21.61 1.03
C ARG A 114 -13.34 20.34 0.80
N ARG A 115 -14.67 20.46 0.70
CA ARG A 115 -15.64 19.36 0.46
C ARG A 115 -15.38 18.54 -0.82
N THR A 116 -14.49 18.96 -1.67
CA THR A 116 -14.10 18.34 -2.94
C THR A 116 -12.71 17.69 -2.81
N GLY A 117 -12.60 16.59 -2.09
CA GLY A 117 -11.62 15.53 -2.33
C GLY A 117 -10.11 15.83 -2.47
N HIS A 118 -9.62 17.05 -2.22
CA HIS A 118 -8.19 17.36 -2.32
C HIS A 118 -7.40 16.58 -1.28
N ARG A 119 -6.43 15.78 -1.73
CA ARG A 119 -5.54 14.96 -0.88
C ARG A 119 -4.50 15.81 -0.14
N VAL A 120 -4.08 16.92 -0.75
CA VAL A 120 -3.06 17.83 -0.19
C VAL A 120 -3.67 18.60 0.96
N THR A 121 -3.13 18.42 2.15
CA THR A 121 -3.56 19.11 3.37
C THR A 121 -2.46 20.00 3.94
N GLN A 122 -1.21 19.72 3.59
CA GLN A 122 -0.06 20.54 3.96
C GLN A 122 0.95 20.55 2.82
N PHE A 123 1.47 21.72 2.51
CA PHE A 123 2.58 21.83 1.58
C PHE A 123 3.61 22.85 2.05
N LYS A 124 4.82 22.61 1.63
CA LYS A 124 5.96 23.48 1.92
C LYS A 124 6.27 24.30 0.68
N ALA A 125 6.22 25.62 0.80
CA ALA A 125 6.59 26.52 -0.27
C ALA A 125 7.99 27.11 0.00
N VAL A 126 8.88 26.99 -0.99
CA VAL A 126 10.20 27.63 -0.99
C VAL A 126 10.16 28.77 -2.00
N ILE A 127 10.40 29.98 -1.56
CA ILE A 127 10.32 31.22 -2.33
C ILE A 127 11.72 31.79 -2.44
N LYS A 128 12.19 32.04 -3.65
CA LYS A 128 13.50 32.60 -3.91
C LYS A 128 13.49 33.57 -5.09
N PRO A 129 14.44 34.53 -5.18
CA PRO A 129 14.58 35.38 -6.35
C PRO A 129 14.90 34.51 -7.58
N LEU A 130 14.28 34.77 -8.72
CA LEU A 130 14.54 34.04 -9.96
C LEU A 130 15.98 34.28 -10.44
N THR A 131 16.46 35.51 -10.30
CA THR A 131 17.85 35.91 -10.57
C THR A 131 18.33 36.88 -9.48
N LEU A 132 19.60 36.79 -9.10
CA LEU A 132 20.18 37.70 -8.09
C LEU A 132 20.33 39.15 -8.59
N ASN A 133 20.48 39.35 -9.90
CA ASN A 133 20.72 40.65 -10.51
C ASN A 133 19.41 41.39 -10.86
N ASP A 134 18.37 40.65 -11.20
CA ASP A 134 17.08 41.22 -11.59
C ASP A 134 16.02 40.86 -10.56
N GLY A 135 15.72 41.76 -9.65
CA GLY A 135 14.71 41.56 -8.61
C GLY A 135 13.27 41.71 -9.09
N ARG A 136 12.97 41.51 -10.38
CA ARG A 136 11.61 41.63 -10.93
C ARG A 136 10.75 40.42 -10.65
N PHE A 137 11.35 39.22 -10.52
CA PHE A 137 10.63 37.97 -10.42
C PHE A 137 11.11 37.14 -9.22
N VAL A 138 10.16 36.48 -8.59
CA VAL A 138 10.41 35.40 -7.62
C VAL A 138 9.86 34.10 -8.19
N ILE A 139 10.54 32.98 -7.87
CA ILE A 139 10.08 31.63 -8.16
C ILE A 139 9.69 30.94 -6.87
N ILE A 140 8.58 30.22 -6.91
CA ILE A 140 8.01 29.46 -5.79
C ILE A 140 8.00 28.00 -6.17
N TYR A 141 8.56 27.18 -5.29
CA TYR A 141 8.52 25.72 -5.37
C TYR A 141 7.64 25.21 -4.24
N GLY A 142 6.57 24.49 -4.57
CA GLY A 142 5.69 23.88 -3.58
C GLY A 142 5.83 22.36 -3.60
N THR A 143 6.05 21.76 -2.42
CA THR A 143 6.14 20.30 -2.23
C THR A 143 5.01 19.84 -1.32
N ASP A 144 4.31 18.76 -1.70
CA ASP A 144 3.30 18.15 -0.85
C ASP A 144 3.97 17.42 0.32
N GLU A 145 3.78 17.94 1.52
CA GLU A 145 4.28 17.37 2.77
C GLU A 145 3.19 16.61 3.54
N SER A 146 2.01 16.46 2.96
CA SER A 146 0.86 15.87 3.65
C SER A 146 1.13 14.44 4.13
N GLU A 147 1.86 13.65 3.36
CA GLU A 147 2.20 12.28 3.72
C GLU A 147 3.27 12.25 4.82
N ASN A 148 4.30 13.07 4.71
CA ASN A 148 5.36 13.18 5.72
C ASN A 148 4.80 13.62 7.07
N VAL A 149 3.92 14.63 7.05
CA VAL A 149 3.30 15.12 8.28
C VAL A 149 2.36 14.10 8.90
N ARG A 150 1.60 13.36 8.07
CA ARG A 150 0.76 12.27 8.57
C ARG A 150 1.60 11.15 9.18
N MET A 151 2.71 10.77 8.55
CA MET A 151 3.62 9.76 9.08
C MET A 151 4.26 10.20 10.39
N GLU A 152 4.72 11.45 10.47
CA GLU A 152 5.32 11.99 11.69
C GLU A 152 4.31 12.13 12.82
N SER A 153 3.07 12.57 12.53
CA SER A 153 1.98 12.59 13.51
C SER A 153 1.65 11.18 14.00
N ALA A 154 1.49 10.22 13.08
CA ALA A 154 1.23 8.84 13.45
C ALA A 154 2.36 8.21 14.28
N ARG A 155 3.63 8.62 14.03
CA ARG A 155 4.79 8.21 14.83
C ARG A 155 4.75 8.80 16.23
N ARG A 156 4.45 10.10 16.36
CA ARG A 156 4.34 10.75 17.69
C ARG A 156 3.20 10.15 18.50
N ASP A 157 2.04 9.96 17.88
CA ASP A 157 0.88 9.34 18.52
C ASP A 157 1.20 7.90 18.96
N PHE A 158 1.95 7.16 18.14
CA PHE A 158 2.41 5.82 18.49
C PHE A 158 3.28 5.84 19.75
N VAL A 159 4.32 6.69 19.82
CA VAL A 159 5.22 6.78 20.99
C VAL A 159 4.45 7.20 22.24
N ALA A 160 3.56 8.18 22.13
CA ALA A 160 2.71 8.63 23.25
C ALA A 160 1.81 7.50 23.77
N ASN A 161 1.15 6.79 22.87
CA ASN A 161 0.27 5.68 23.22
C ASN A 161 1.03 4.50 23.84
N VAL A 162 2.21 4.12 23.28
CA VAL A 162 3.08 3.09 23.89
C VAL A 162 3.45 3.47 25.31
N SER A 163 3.88 4.73 25.52
CA SER A 163 4.27 5.21 26.86
C SER A 163 3.11 5.14 27.84
N HIS A 164 1.90 5.51 27.40
CA HIS A 164 0.70 5.47 28.23
C HIS A 164 0.27 4.03 28.57
N GLU A 165 0.25 3.15 27.57
CA GLU A 165 -0.17 1.74 27.74
C GLU A 165 0.84 0.92 28.54
N LEU A 166 2.13 1.30 28.56
CA LEU A 166 3.15 0.69 29.45
C LEU A 166 3.10 1.24 30.88
N LYS A 167 2.81 2.53 31.07
CA LYS A 167 2.77 3.16 32.39
C LYS A 167 1.69 2.55 33.27
N THR A 168 0.54 2.23 32.70
CA THR A 168 -0.62 1.70 33.46
C THR A 168 -0.32 0.34 34.11
N PRO A 169 0.16 -0.72 33.39
CA PRO A 169 0.49 -1.99 34.01
C PRO A 169 1.67 -1.89 35.00
N VAL A 170 2.69 -1.07 34.70
CA VAL A 170 3.81 -0.85 35.63
C VAL A 170 3.30 -0.27 36.96
N GLY A 171 2.43 0.75 36.89
CA GLY A 171 1.80 1.30 38.11
C GLY A 171 0.92 0.28 38.84
N GLY A 172 0.19 -0.54 38.11
CA GLY A 172 -0.59 -1.64 38.66
C GLY A 172 0.28 -2.68 39.39
N ILE A 173 1.36 -3.12 38.77
CA ILE A 173 2.32 -4.07 39.40
C ILE A 173 2.91 -3.47 40.69
N ALA A 174 3.30 -2.18 40.64
CA ALA A 174 3.85 -1.51 41.83
C ALA A 174 2.86 -1.49 43.00
N LEU A 175 1.62 -1.13 42.74
CA LEU A 175 0.55 -1.14 43.77
C LEU A 175 0.24 -2.55 44.33
N LEU A 176 0.21 -3.56 43.45
CA LEU A 176 0.00 -4.95 43.84
C LEU A 176 1.17 -5.50 44.66
N ALA A 177 2.41 -5.13 44.29
CA ALA A 177 3.59 -5.47 45.05
C ALA A 177 3.62 -4.78 46.42
N GLU A 178 3.22 -3.52 46.51
CA GLU A 178 3.06 -2.82 47.80
C GLU A 178 2.01 -3.50 48.70
N ALA A 179 0.88 -3.92 48.13
CA ALA A 179 -0.13 -4.67 48.88
C ALA A 179 0.37 -6.01 49.42
N LEU A 180 1.22 -6.74 48.67
CA LEU A 180 1.88 -7.94 49.09
C LEU A 180 2.85 -7.74 50.26
N LEU A 181 3.50 -6.57 50.31
CA LEU A 181 4.46 -6.24 51.37
C LEU A 181 3.77 -5.80 52.67
N GLN A 182 2.49 -5.43 52.64
CA GLN A 182 1.72 -5.01 53.83
C GLN A 182 1.36 -6.18 54.74
N ASP A 183 1.01 -7.34 54.17
CA ASP A 183 0.67 -8.54 54.93
C ASP A 183 1.27 -9.81 54.32
N PRO A 184 2.60 -9.98 54.46
CA PRO A 184 3.31 -11.12 53.87
C PRO A 184 3.03 -12.45 54.55
N GLY A 185 2.35 -12.45 55.70
CA GLY A 185 2.00 -13.66 56.46
C GLY A 185 0.69 -14.30 56.04
N ASP A 186 -0.16 -13.60 55.35
CA ASP A 186 -1.43 -14.14 54.85
C ASP A 186 -1.27 -14.78 53.47
N GLN A 187 -1.29 -16.12 53.48
CA GLN A 187 -1.06 -16.91 52.27
C GLN A 187 -2.13 -16.66 51.20
N GLU A 188 -3.37 -16.41 51.55
CA GLU A 188 -4.47 -16.13 50.60
C GLU A 188 -4.23 -14.80 49.92
N THR A 189 -3.83 -13.79 50.64
CA THR A 189 -3.49 -12.45 50.17
C THR A 189 -2.26 -12.51 49.24
N VAL A 190 -1.21 -13.28 49.62
CA VAL A 190 -0.01 -13.47 48.78
C VAL A 190 -0.36 -14.16 47.47
N GLU A 191 -1.15 -15.23 47.50
CA GLU A 191 -1.57 -15.93 46.29
C GLU A 191 -2.45 -15.06 45.37
N TYR A 192 -3.40 -14.34 45.93
CA TYR A 192 -4.28 -13.48 45.17
C TYR A 192 -3.54 -12.33 44.45
N PHE A 193 -2.75 -11.56 45.20
CA PHE A 193 -1.99 -10.45 44.62
C PHE A 193 -0.82 -10.92 43.74
N GLY A 194 -0.15 -12.01 44.14
CA GLY A 194 0.91 -12.63 43.35
C GLY A 194 0.43 -13.09 41.98
N ASN A 195 -0.75 -13.72 41.92
CA ASN A 195 -1.36 -14.10 40.65
C ASN A 195 -1.74 -12.88 39.79
N LYS A 196 -2.15 -11.78 40.40
CA LYS A 196 -2.43 -10.52 39.66
C LYS A 196 -1.16 -9.90 39.11
N VAL A 197 -0.07 -9.84 39.89
CA VAL A 197 1.24 -9.37 39.41
C VAL A 197 1.71 -10.21 38.25
N TYR A 198 1.62 -11.54 38.37
CA TYR A 198 2.02 -12.46 37.32
C TYR A 198 1.24 -12.24 36.00
N LYS A 199 -0.09 -12.07 36.11
CA LYS A 199 -0.94 -11.78 34.93
C LYS A 199 -0.57 -10.46 34.25
N GLU A 200 -0.32 -9.41 35.04
CA GLU A 200 0.02 -8.09 34.48
C GLU A 200 1.42 -8.06 33.88
N ALA A 201 2.39 -8.81 34.46
CA ALA A 201 3.72 -8.98 33.90
C ALA A 201 3.69 -9.74 32.55
N ASN A 202 2.91 -10.81 32.44
CA ASN A 202 2.74 -11.54 31.18
C ASN A 202 2.07 -10.64 30.12
N ARG A 203 1.06 -9.87 30.49
CA ARG A 203 0.44 -8.91 29.58
C ARG A 203 1.44 -7.89 29.05
N MET A 204 2.37 -7.41 29.90
CA MET A 204 3.44 -6.52 29.45
C MET A 204 4.41 -7.23 28.47
N ALA A 205 4.76 -8.48 28.74
CA ALA A 205 5.63 -9.25 27.85
C ALA A 205 4.99 -9.43 26.47
N ASP A 206 3.70 -9.74 26.42
CA ASP A 206 2.93 -9.83 25.17
C ASP A 206 2.92 -8.50 24.42
N MET A 207 2.68 -7.39 25.12
CA MET A 207 2.68 -6.04 24.53
C MET A 207 4.05 -5.69 23.94
N VAL A 208 5.15 -5.97 24.66
CA VAL A 208 6.50 -5.73 24.17
C VAL A 208 6.78 -6.58 22.93
N SER A 209 6.35 -7.84 22.92
CA SER A 209 6.50 -8.74 21.75
C SER A 209 5.75 -8.24 20.54
N GLU A 210 4.52 -7.72 20.73
CA GLU A 210 3.72 -7.10 19.67
C GLU A 210 4.38 -5.82 19.13
N LEU A 211 4.95 -4.98 20.02
CA LEU A 211 5.67 -3.77 19.64
C LEU A 211 6.92 -4.08 18.82
N ILE A 212 7.71 -5.09 19.20
CA ILE A 212 8.88 -5.55 18.45
C ILE A 212 8.45 -6.06 17.06
N SER A 213 7.39 -6.86 17.00
CA SER A 213 6.84 -7.36 15.73
C SER A 213 6.40 -6.23 14.82
N LEU A 214 5.71 -5.23 15.37
CA LEU A 214 5.27 -4.05 14.60
C LEU A 214 6.44 -3.19 14.15
N SER A 215 7.49 -3.03 14.97
CA SER A 215 8.71 -2.30 14.62
C SER A 215 9.47 -2.95 13.46
N LYS A 216 9.62 -4.28 13.48
CA LYS A 216 10.23 -5.03 12.37
C LYS A 216 9.47 -4.88 11.06
N LEU A 217 8.13 -4.82 11.13
CA LEU A 217 7.26 -4.63 9.96
C LEU A 217 7.32 -3.22 9.35
N GLN A 218 7.84 -2.23 10.08
CA GLN A 218 7.96 -0.83 9.63
C GLN A 218 9.34 -0.46 9.11
N GLY A 219 10.36 -1.26 9.43
CA GLY A 219 11.71 -1.06 8.90
C GLY A 219 11.74 -1.33 7.40
N ALA A 220 12.50 -0.51 6.67
CA ALA A 220 12.79 -0.73 5.25
C ALA A 220 13.75 -1.93 5.02
N GLU A 221 14.05 -2.69 6.05
CA GLU A 221 14.82 -3.92 5.91
C GLU A 221 14.00 -4.91 5.08
N ALA A 222 14.66 -5.48 4.09
CA ALA A 222 14.08 -6.50 3.23
C ALA A 222 13.34 -7.53 4.10
N LEU A 223 12.09 -7.83 3.74
CA LEU A 223 11.35 -8.93 4.38
C LEU A 223 12.27 -10.15 4.40
N PRO A 224 12.34 -10.89 5.52
CA PRO A 224 13.09 -12.12 5.59
C PRO A 224 12.69 -13.04 4.42
N GLU A 225 13.55 -13.98 4.05
CA GLU A 225 13.37 -14.85 2.89
C GLU A 225 11.95 -15.41 2.85
N MET A 226 11.17 -14.93 1.88
CA MET A 226 9.81 -15.41 1.67
C MET A 226 9.87 -16.79 1.04
N GLU A 227 9.34 -17.79 1.73
CA GLU A 227 9.27 -19.18 1.29
C GLU A 227 7.85 -19.59 0.89
N PRO A 228 7.69 -20.64 0.06
CA PRO A 228 6.39 -21.23 -0.21
C PRO A 228 5.87 -21.96 1.04
N LEU A 229 4.68 -21.59 1.50
CA LEU A 229 4.06 -22.09 2.72
C LEU A 229 2.69 -22.66 2.43
N ALA A 230 2.39 -23.86 2.90
CA ALA A 230 1.05 -24.43 2.81
C ALA A 230 0.10 -23.65 3.73
N VAL A 231 -1.01 -23.17 3.17
CA VAL A 231 -2.02 -22.42 3.93
C VAL A 231 -2.62 -23.26 5.05
N ASP A 232 -2.73 -24.55 4.82
CA ASP A 232 -3.22 -25.52 5.80
C ASP A 232 -2.36 -25.57 7.06
N ASP A 233 -1.03 -25.58 6.90
CA ASP A 233 -0.09 -25.63 8.03
C ASP A 233 -0.13 -24.32 8.85
N LEU A 234 -0.29 -23.18 8.18
CA LEU A 234 -0.42 -21.88 8.84
C LEU A 234 -1.68 -21.81 9.71
N ILE A 235 -2.81 -22.31 9.17
CA ILE A 235 -4.09 -22.36 9.91
C ILE A 235 -3.97 -23.30 11.11
N GLU A 236 -3.41 -24.50 10.91
CA GLU A 236 -3.27 -25.50 11.96
C GLU A 236 -2.38 -24.99 13.10
N GLU A 237 -1.26 -24.38 12.79
CA GLU A 237 -0.38 -23.79 13.79
C GLU A 237 -1.07 -22.64 14.55
N ALA A 238 -1.81 -21.78 13.86
CA ALA A 238 -2.54 -20.69 14.50
C ALA A 238 -3.65 -21.21 15.43
N LEU A 239 -4.38 -22.25 15.05
CA LEU A 239 -5.40 -22.89 15.87
C LEU A 239 -4.76 -23.56 17.11
N SER A 240 -3.67 -24.31 16.91
CA SER A 240 -2.93 -24.98 18.00
C SER A 240 -2.43 -23.99 19.05
N ARG A 241 -1.89 -22.83 18.64
CA ARG A 241 -1.45 -21.77 19.57
C ARG A 241 -2.55 -21.20 20.44
N ASN A 242 -3.81 -21.27 19.97
CA ASN A 242 -4.97 -20.71 20.67
C ASN A 242 -5.85 -21.76 21.34
N GLN A 243 -5.49 -23.04 21.26
CA GLN A 243 -6.29 -24.17 21.75
C GLN A 243 -6.60 -24.06 23.26
N LEU A 244 -5.59 -23.81 24.09
CA LEU A 244 -5.77 -23.69 25.54
C LEU A 244 -6.68 -22.51 25.92
N ALA A 245 -6.56 -21.39 25.20
CA ALA A 245 -7.41 -20.21 25.44
C ALA A 245 -8.87 -20.48 25.06
N ALA A 246 -9.10 -21.24 23.99
CA ALA A 246 -10.42 -21.67 23.57
C ALA A 246 -11.04 -22.66 24.57
N GLU A 247 -10.29 -23.66 25.03
CA GLU A 247 -10.72 -24.64 26.03
C GLU A 247 -11.10 -23.98 27.34
N ALA A 248 -10.31 -23.01 27.84
CA ALA A 248 -10.59 -22.25 29.06
C ALA A 248 -11.93 -21.52 29.00
N ARG A 249 -12.45 -21.25 27.80
CA ARG A 249 -13.75 -20.60 27.56
C ARG A 249 -14.81 -21.53 26.99
N SER A 250 -14.51 -22.83 26.88
CA SER A 250 -15.38 -23.85 26.29
C SER A 250 -15.78 -23.50 24.83
N ILE A 251 -14.87 -22.86 24.08
CA ILE A 251 -15.07 -22.46 22.69
C ILE A 251 -14.48 -23.54 21.78
N GLU A 252 -15.28 -24.06 20.86
CA GLU A 252 -14.85 -25.03 19.84
C GLU A 252 -14.20 -24.29 18.65
N LEU A 253 -12.97 -24.69 18.29
CA LEU A 253 -12.27 -24.19 17.12
C LEU A 253 -12.53 -25.10 15.91
N ASN A 254 -13.33 -24.60 14.95
CA ASN A 254 -13.73 -25.37 13.78
C ASN A 254 -12.87 -24.99 12.58
N ARG A 255 -12.20 -26.02 11.99
CA ARG A 255 -11.43 -25.87 10.76
C ARG A 255 -12.27 -26.30 9.55
N GLY A 256 -12.33 -25.44 8.54
CA GLY A 256 -12.94 -25.73 7.25
C GLY A 256 -12.10 -26.70 6.39
N ALA A 257 -12.66 -27.10 5.25
CA ALA A 257 -11.99 -28.01 4.31
C ALA A 257 -10.65 -27.39 3.80
N SER A 258 -9.65 -28.27 3.63
CA SER A 258 -8.37 -27.90 3.01
C SER A 258 -8.56 -27.58 1.52
N VAL A 259 -7.80 -26.61 1.01
CA VAL A 259 -7.76 -26.28 -0.43
C VAL A 259 -6.41 -26.63 -1.08
N GLY A 260 -5.40 -27.07 -0.30
CA GLY A 260 -4.13 -27.58 -0.78
C GLY A 260 -3.29 -26.55 -1.56
N VAL A 261 -3.37 -25.27 -1.21
CA VAL A 261 -2.61 -24.19 -1.89
C VAL A 261 -1.48 -23.66 -1.02
N GLN A 262 -0.49 -23.08 -1.68
CA GLN A 262 0.64 -22.41 -1.03
C GLN A 262 0.57 -20.90 -1.27
N VAL A 263 1.13 -20.16 -0.32
CA VAL A 263 1.38 -18.72 -0.41
C VAL A 263 2.87 -18.47 -0.19
N LYS A 264 3.42 -17.40 -0.74
CA LYS A 264 4.81 -17.02 -0.52
C LYS A 264 4.87 -16.04 0.65
N GLY A 265 5.65 -16.36 1.69
CA GLY A 265 5.67 -15.49 2.87
C GLY A 265 6.63 -15.92 3.97
N ASP A 266 6.62 -15.14 5.05
CA ASP A 266 7.25 -15.44 6.32
C ASP A 266 6.26 -16.21 7.21
N ARG A 267 6.64 -17.47 7.56
CA ARG A 267 5.82 -18.36 8.40
C ARG A 267 5.45 -17.72 9.74
N SER A 268 6.43 -17.15 10.42
CA SER A 268 6.24 -16.59 11.77
C SER A 268 5.25 -15.43 11.76
N LEU A 269 5.38 -14.54 10.78
CA LEU A 269 4.50 -13.37 10.63
C LEU A 269 3.08 -13.79 10.24
N LEU A 270 2.91 -14.69 9.27
CA LEU A 270 1.58 -15.16 8.84
C LEU A 270 0.85 -15.93 9.94
N VAL A 271 1.56 -16.81 10.66
CA VAL A 271 0.99 -17.51 11.83
C VAL A 271 0.60 -16.51 12.92
N THR A 272 1.43 -15.51 13.20
CA THR A 272 1.11 -14.45 14.18
C THR A 272 -0.14 -13.67 13.77
N ALA A 273 -0.27 -13.32 12.48
CA ALA A 273 -1.46 -12.64 11.99
C ALA A 273 -2.73 -13.49 12.15
N LEU A 274 -2.68 -14.76 11.79
CA LEU A 274 -3.80 -15.69 11.96
C LEU A 274 -4.13 -15.91 13.45
N SER A 275 -3.10 -16.12 14.30
CA SER A 275 -3.27 -16.24 15.75
C SER A 275 -3.95 -15.02 16.37
N ASN A 276 -3.60 -13.81 15.94
CA ASN A 276 -4.24 -12.58 16.41
C ASN A 276 -5.74 -12.54 16.05
N LEU A 277 -6.11 -12.99 14.85
CA LEU A 277 -7.52 -13.07 14.47
C LEU A 277 -8.27 -14.12 15.27
N VAL A 278 -7.68 -15.32 15.48
CA VAL A 278 -8.29 -16.40 16.26
C VAL A 278 -8.42 -16.00 17.72
N SER A 279 -7.39 -15.40 18.31
CA SER A 279 -7.42 -14.89 19.69
C SER A 279 -8.50 -13.83 19.88
N ASN A 280 -8.63 -12.89 18.95
CA ASN A 280 -9.71 -11.91 18.97
C ASN A 280 -11.10 -12.58 18.90
N ALA A 281 -11.26 -13.54 17.99
CA ALA A 281 -12.52 -14.28 17.87
C ALA A 281 -12.89 -15.00 19.16
N ILE A 282 -11.92 -15.63 19.85
CA ILE A 282 -12.12 -16.27 21.14
C ILE A 282 -12.49 -15.23 22.23
N ASN A 283 -11.78 -14.10 22.27
CA ASN A 283 -11.96 -13.09 23.31
C ASN A 283 -13.30 -12.36 23.24
N TYR A 284 -13.83 -12.17 22.04
CA TYR A 284 -15.07 -11.43 21.83
C TYR A 284 -16.30 -12.31 21.63
N SER A 285 -16.12 -13.64 21.46
CA SER A 285 -17.23 -14.60 21.43
C SER A 285 -17.80 -14.86 22.83
N PRO A 286 -19.09 -15.10 22.96
CA PRO A 286 -19.67 -15.71 24.16
C PRO A 286 -19.09 -17.11 24.38
N GLU A 287 -19.07 -17.57 25.63
CA GLU A 287 -18.70 -18.94 25.95
C GLU A 287 -19.55 -19.95 25.19
N LYS A 288 -18.95 -21.08 24.84
CA LYS A 288 -19.59 -22.20 24.11
C LYS A 288 -20.00 -21.89 22.67
N MET A 289 -19.71 -20.68 22.16
CA MET A 289 -19.99 -20.35 20.77
C MET A 289 -18.76 -20.68 19.90
N PRO A 290 -18.91 -21.45 18.80
CA PRO A 290 -17.76 -21.88 18.02
C PRO A 290 -17.13 -20.71 17.25
N VAL A 291 -15.80 -20.78 17.12
CA VAL A 291 -14.99 -19.94 16.20
C VAL A 291 -14.59 -20.80 15.00
N SER A 292 -14.83 -20.31 13.80
CA SER A 292 -14.56 -21.06 12.57
C SER A 292 -13.48 -20.40 11.74
N VAL A 293 -12.49 -21.20 11.30
CA VAL A 293 -11.47 -20.80 10.32
C VAL A 293 -11.68 -21.56 9.04
N SER A 294 -11.99 -20.87 7.95
CA SER A 294 -12.25 -21.48 6.64
C SER A 294 -11.35 -20.88 5.56
N GLN A 295 -11.11 -21.64 4.51
CA GLN A 295 -10.31 -21.20 3.38
C GLN A 295 -11.04 -21.49 2.06
N LYS A 296 -10.82 -20.62 1.06
CA LYS A 296 -11.41 -20.75 -0.27
C LYS A 296 -10.51 -20.13 -1.31
N VAL A 297 -10.29 -20.83 -2.41
CA VAL A 297 -9.65 -20.26 -3.60
C VAL A 297 -10.70 -19.52 -4.42
N VAL A 298 -10.34 -18.33 -4.89
CA VAL A 298 -11.16 -17.51 -5.80
C VAL A 298 -10.43 -17.25 -7.11
N ASP A 299 -11.20 -16.86 -8.12
CA ASP A 299 -10.65 -16.51 -9.43
C ASP A 299 -9.59 -15.39 -9.29
N GLY A 300 -8.56 -15.45 -10.14
CA GLY A 300 -7.43 -14.50 -10.07
C GLY A 300 -6.24 -14.98 -9.23
N GLY A 301 -6.24 -16.25 -8.74
CA GLY A 301 -5.09 -16.81 -8.04
C GLY A 301 -4.93 -16.29 -6.61
N VAL A 302 -6.01 -16.06 -5.92
CA VAL A 302 -6.06 -15.59 -4.53
C VAL A 302 -6.69 -16.64 -3.63
N VAL A 303 -6.11 -16.87 -2.45
CA VAL A 303 -6.73 -17.64 -1.38
C VAL A 303 -7.33 -16.69 -0.34
N LEU A 304 -8.58 -16.96 0.04
CA LEU A 304 -9.28 -16.29 1.13
C LEU A 304 -9.20 -17.16 2.38
N ILE A 305 -8.66 -16.61 3.47
CA ILE A 305 -8.68 -17.23 4.79
C ILE A 305 -9.63 -16.40 5.65
N ARG A 306 -10.69 -17.03 6.17
CA ARG A 306 -11.73 -16.37 6.97
C ARG A 306 -11.73 -16.89 8.37
N VAL A 307 -11.67 -15.97 9.33
CA VAL A 307 -11.90 -16.22 10.75
C VAL A 307 -13.25 -15.61 11.11
N THR A 308 -14.19 -16.45 11.54
CA THR A 308 -15.56 -16.05 11.84
C THR A 308 -15.87 -16.33 13.29
N ASP A 309 -16.34 -15.30 13.99
CA ASP A 309 -16.84 -15.35 15.35
C ASP A 309 -18.37 -15.09 15.43
N ARG A 310 -18.97 -15.45 16.54
CA ARG A 310 -20.36 -15.13 16.90
C ARG A 310 -20.42 -14.17 18.09
N GLY A 311 -19.47 -13.24 18.13
CA GLY A 311 -19.31 -12.28 19.21
C GLY A 311 -20.27 -11.11 19.16
N ILE A 312 -19.89 -10.09 19.90
CA ILE A 312 -20.68 -8.83 20.01
C ILE A 312 -20.82 -8.07 18.69
N GLY A 313 -19.95 -8.34 17.71
CA GLY A 313 -19.86 -7.57 16.48
C GLY A 313 -19.28 -6.17 16.67
N ILE A 314 -19.12 -5.44 15.57
CA ILE A 314 -18.47 -4.13 15.49
C ILE A 314 -19.41 -3.15 14.79
N ALA A 315 -19.61 -1.98 15.39
CA ALA A 315 -20.44 -0.92 14.82
C ALA A 315 -19.84 -0.41 13.49
N PRO A 316 -20.65 -0.01 12.49
CA PRO A 316 -20.15 0.45 11.18
C PRO A 316 -19.12 1.57 11.26
N ASP A 317 -19.28 2.51 12.19
CA ASP A 317 -18.37 3.64 12.37
C ASP A 317 -16.98 3.21 12.86
N ASP A 318 -16.90 2.10 13.59
CA ASP A 318 -15.65 1.58 14.14
C ASP A 318 -14.93 0.60 13.20
N GLN A 319 -15.64 0.01 12.19
CA GLN A 319 -15.07 -1.02 11.32
C GLN A 319 -13.82 -0.59 10.55
N LYS A 320 -13.70 0.68 10.22
CA LYS A 320 -12.49 1.20 9.57
C LYS A 320 -11.37 1.44 10.58
N ARG A 321 -11.73 1.78 11.81
CA ARG A 321 -10.83 2.17 12.87
C ARG A 321 -10.23 1.00 13.64
N VAL A 322 -10.87 -0.17 13.65
CA VAL A 322 -10.35 -1.35 14.37
C VAL A 322 -8.97 -1.82 13.90
N PHE A 323 -8.51 -1.37 12.73
CA PHE A 323 -7.16 -1.61 12.22
C PHE A 323 -6.15 -0.50 12.57
N GLU A 324 -6.61 0.57 13.24
CA GLU A 324 -5.74 1.61 13.78
C GLU A 324 -5.01 1.08 15.03
N ARG A 325 -3.78 1.55 15.26
CA ARG A 325 -2.98 1.14 16.42
C ARG A 325 -3.61 1.65 17.71
N PHE A 326 -3.64 0.81 18.74
CA PHE A 326 -4.23 1.10 20.06
C PHE A 326 -5.73 1.42 20.04
N PHE A 327 -6.40 1.25 18.90
CA PHE A 327 -7.84 1.46 18.83
C PHE A 327 -8.58 0.32 19.52
N ARG A 328 -9.58 0.70 20.31
CA ARG A 328 -10.43 -0.21 21.09
C ARG A 328 -11.84 0.37 21.16
N VAL A 329 -12.85 -0.40 20.80
CA VAL A 329 -14.26 0.01 20.83
C VAL A 329 -14.72 0.29 22.26
N ASP A 330 -14.27 -0.53 23.23
CA ASP A 330 -14.60 -0.39 24.66
C ASP A 330 -13.33 -0.57 25.49
N GLN A 331 -12.79 0.54 25.98
CA GLN A 331 -11.56 0.56 26.78
C GLN A 331 -11.73 -0.15 28.13
N ALA A 332 -12.90 -0.11 28.76
CA ALA A 332 -13.13 -0.70 30.07
C ALA A 332 -13.20 -2.22 30.00
N ARG A 333 -13.95 -2.77 29.07
CA ARG A 333 -14.11 -4.21 28.87
C ARG A 333 -12.81 -4.86 28.35
N SER A 334 -12.10 -4.19 27.47
CA SER A 334 -10.87 -4.74 26.91
C SER A 334 -9.69 -4.72 27.88
N ARG A 335 -9.71 -3.93 28.97
CA ARG A 335 -8.74 -4.06 30.06
C ARG A 335 -8.88 -5.40 30.78
N GLN A 336 -10.10 -5.91 30.92
CA GLN A 336 -10.35 -7.22 31.53
C GLN A 336 -9.93 -8.39 30.65
N THR A 337 -10.05 -8.23 29.31
CA THR A 337 -9.65 -9.27 28.33
C THR A 337 -8.19 -9.20 27.90
N GLY A 338 -7.40 -8.22 28.40
CA GLY A 338 -5.95 -8.14 28.17
C GLY A 338 -5.52 -7.63 26.79
N GLY A 339 -6.43 -7.19 25.92
CA GLY A 339 -6.08 -6.75 24.57
C GLY A 339 -5.23 -5.46 24.55
N THR A 340 -4.21 -5.40 23.71
CA THR A 340 -3.30 -4.26 23.55
C THR A 340 -3.79 -3.23 22.54
N GLY A 341 -4.71 -3.63 21.64
CA GLY A 341 -5.14 -2.82 20.50
C GLY A 341 -4.12 -2.78 19.35
N LEU A 342 -3.08 -3.61 19.40
CA LEU A 342 -2.07 -3.73 18.35
C LEU A 342 -2.32 -4.91 17.40
N GLY A 343 -2.97 -5.96 17.85
CA GLY A 343 -3.10 -7.21 17.12
C GLY A 343 -3.69 -7.05 15.72
N LEU A 344 -4.80 -6.31 15.53
CA LEU A 344 -5.39 -6.07 14.21
C LEU A 344 -4.55 -5.16 13.32
N ALA A 345 -3.83 -4.20 13.90
CA ALA A 345 -2.86 -3.40 13.14
C ALA A 345 -1.70 -4.26 12.63
N ILE A 346 -1.20 -5.20 13.45
CA ILE A 346 -0.19 -6.19 13.03
C ILE A 346 -0.72 -7.04 11.89
N VAL A 347 -1.94 -7.58 11.99
CA VAL A 347 -2.56 -8.36 10.91
C VAL A 347 -2.57 -7.58 9.60
N LYS A 348 -3.01 -6.33 9.63
CA LYS A 348 -3.07 -5.47 8.44
C LYS A 348 -1.70 -5.26 7.81
N HIS A 349 -0.67 -4.98 8.62
CA HIS A 349 0.69 -4.79 8.12
C HIS A 349 1.31 -6.08 7.58
N VAL A 350 1.16 -7.19 8.29
CA VAL A 350 1.64 -8.49 7.82
C VAL A 350 1.02 -8.84 6.48
N VAL A 351 -0.30 -8.77 6.36
CA VAL A 351 -1.02 -9.11 5.13
C VAL A 351 -0.61 -8.20 3.97
N ALA A 352 -0.47 -6.89 4.21
CA ALA A 352 -0.02 -5.93 3.20
C ALA A 352 1.41 -6.22 2.72
N ASN A 353 2.34 -6.54 3.63
CA ASN A 353 3.72 -6.89 3.30
C ASN A 353 3.83 -8.20 2.50
N HIS A 354 2.81 -9.06 2.55
CA HIS A 354 2.70 -10.27 1.76
C HIS A 354 1.90 -10.08 0.46
N GLY A 355 1.70 -8.82 0.03
CA GLY A 355 0.95 -8.49 -1.20
C GLY A 355 -0.55 -8.81 -1.11
N GLY A 356 -1.05 -9.00 0.09
CA GLY A 356 -2.44 -9.35 0.37
C GLY A 356 -3.29 -8.17 0.81
N ASN A 357 -4.53 -8.46 1.15
CA ASN A 357 -5.48 -7.50 1.69
C ASN A 357 -6.30 -8.14 2.82
N ILE A 358 -6.80 -7.32 3.76
CA ILE A 358 -7.71 -7.76 4.83
C ILE A 358 -9.04 -7.05 4.72
N LYS A 359 -10.14 -7.81 4.82
CA LYS A 359 -11.51 -7.30 4.82
C LYS A 359 -12.23 -7.70 6.10
N LEU A 360 -13.14 -6.85 6.54
CA LEU A 360 -14.00 -7.07 7.68
C LEU A 360 -15.46 -7.00 7.25
N TRP A 361 -16.21 -8.01 7.61
CA TRP A 361 -17.67 -7.98 7.69
C TRP A 361 -18.08 -8.16 9.14
N SER A 362 -18.91 -7.27 9.66
CA SER A 362 -19.39 -7.37 11.05
C SER A 362 -20.74 -6.71 11.21
N ARG A 363 -21.53 -7.28 12.12
CA ARG A 363 -22.82 -6.73 12.51
C ARG A 363 -22.98 -6.84 14.05
N PRO A 364 -23.30 -5.74 14.73
CA PRO A 364 -23.57 -5.76 16.17
C PRO A 364 -24.60 -6.84 16.55
N GLY A 365 -24.27 -7.62 17.58
CA GLY A 365 -25.07 -8.74 18.07
C GLY A 365 -25.07 -10.02 17.22
N THR A 366 -24.35 -10.02 16.09
CA THR A 366 -24.27 -11.19 15.20
C THR A 366 -22.87 -11.82 15.19
N GLY A 367 -21.81 -11.00 15.30
CA GLY A 367 -20.42 -11.40 15.23
C GLY A 367 -19.66 -10.73 14.10
N SER A 368 -18.45 -11.22 13.85
CA SER A 368 -17.54 -10.67 12.84
C SER A 368 -16.92 -11.77 11.99
N THR A 369 -16.58 -11.42 10.75
CA THR A 369 -15.77 -12.25 9.84
C THR A 369 -14.62 -11.41 9.31
N PHE A 370 -13.41 -11.76 9.71
CA PHE A 370 -12.19 -11.22 9.14
C PHE A 370 -11.74 -12.11 7.99
N THR A 371 -11.47 -11.51 6.84
CA THR A 371 -11.02 -12.22 5.63
C THR A 371 -9.66 -11.72 5.21
N ILE A 372 -8.64 -12.57 5.27
CA ILE A 372 -7.33 -12.35 4.69
C ILE A 372 -7.36 -12.85 3.25
N GLU A 373 -6.89 -12.03 2.32
CA GLU A 373 -6.72 -12.32 0.90
C GLU A 373 -5.22 -12.38 0.61
N LEU A 374 -4.69 -13.52 0.17
CA LEU A 374 -3.28 -13.68 -0.18
C LEU A 374 -3.13 -14.21 -1.59
N PRO A 375 -2.11 -13.75 -2.35
CA PRO A 375 -1.78 -14.32 -3.65
C PRO A 375 -1.30 -15.78 -3.49
N ILE A 376 -1.84 -16.67 -4.30
CA ILE A 376 -1.42 -18.07 -4.34
C ILE A 376 -0.04 -18.15 -5.00
N TYR A 377 0.90 -18.81 -4.34
CA TYR A 377 2.18 -19.13 -4.94
C TYR A 377 1.98 -20.24 -5.99
N ARG A 378 2.44 -19.96 -7.19
CA ARG A 378 2.54 -20.94 -8.27
C ARG A 378 4.01 -21.05 -8.64
N GLU A 379 4.56 -22.25 -8.55
CA GLU A 379 5.89 -22.51 -9.05
C GLU A 379 5.89 -22.24 -10.57
N GLU A 380 6.60 -21.21 -11.03
CA GLU A 380 6.85 -21.05 -12.46
C GLU A 380 7.66 -22.25 -12.90
N LYS A 381 7.01 -23.24 -13.52
CA LYS A 381 7.74 -24.27 -14.26
C LYS A 381 8.58 -23.52 -15.31
N PRO A 382 9.93 -23.68 -15.30
CA PRO A 382 10.73 -23.12 -16.38
C PRO A 382 10.11 -23.61 -17.68
N ALA A 383 9.83 -22.68 -18.59
CA ALA A 383 9.34 -22.99 -19.92
C ALA A 383 10.29 -24.04 -20.50
N GLN A 384 9.87 -25.31 -20.50
CA GLN A 384 10.60 -26.37 -21.15
C GLN A 384 10.73 -25.93 -22.61
N GLU A 385 11.97 -25.90 -23.09
CA GLU A 385 12.37 -25.83 -24.47
C GLU A 385 11.53 -26.79 -25.35
N ALA A 386 10.30 -26.40 -25.66
CA ALA A 386 9.48 -27.02 -26.68
C ALA A 386 9.69 -26.26 -27.98
N GLY A 387 10.82 -26.49 -28.63
CA GLY A 387 11.10 -25.82 -29.89
C GLY A 387 12.45 -26.15 -30.54
N MET A 388 13.02 -27.32 -30.27
CA MET A 388 14.28 -27.66 -30.95
C MET A 388 14.34 -29.15 -31.37
N LYS A 389 13.31 -29.65 -32.01
CA LYS A 389 13.32 -30.99 -32.63
C LYS A 389 12.67 -31.11 -34.02
N ASP A 390 12.37 -30.01 -34.70
CA ASP A 390 11.76 -30.09 -36.03
C ASP A 390 12.55 -29.37 -37.15
N ASN A 391 13.81 -28.99 -36.94
CA ASN A 391 14.62 -28.35 -37.99
C ASN A 391 15.85 -29.13 -38.43
N GLU A 392 16.01 -30.41 -38.02
CA GLU A 392 17.12 -31.26 -38.50
C GLU A 392 16.82 -32.09 -39.73
N LYS A 393 15.67 -31.90 -40.39
CA LYS A 393 15.26 -32.65 -41.58
C LYS A 393 15.11 -31.83 -42.88
N LYS A 394 15.48 -30.53 -42.89
CA LYS A 394 15.39 -29.70 -44.11
C LYS A 394 16.69 -29.16 -44.66
N ASP A 395 17.85 -29.36 -44.04
CA ASP A 395 19.12 -28.82 -44.50
C ASP A 395 20.04 -29.86 -45.20
N ALA A 396 19.48 -30.96 -45.72
CA ALA A 396 20.24 -31.97 -46.46
C ALA A 396 20.09 -31.89 -48.00
N VAL A 397 19.57 -30.80 -48.52
CA VAL A 397 19.55 -30.60 -50.00
C VAL A 397 19.81 -29.11 -50.28
N THR A 398 21.06 -28.70 -50.33
CA THR A 398 21.63 -27.68 -51.25
C THR A 398 23.09 -27.40 -50.87
N ALA A 399 23.96 -28.30 -51.24
CA ALA A 399 25.39 -28.05 -51.28
C ALA A 399 25.80 -28.07 -52.75
N ALA A 400 25.98 -26.92 -53.39
CA ALA A 400 26.90 -26.73 -54.53
C ALA A 400 26.84 -25.28 -55.02
N ALA A 401 27.84 -24.53 -54.74
CA ALA A 401 28.71 -23.81 -55.67
C ALA A 401 29.34 -22.56 -55.06
N PRO A 402 30.50 -22.15 -55.54
CA PRO A 402 31.53 -21.47 -54.75
C PRO A 402 31.75 -20.01 -55.15
N GLY A 403 32.41 -19.24 -54.25
CA GLY A 403 33.25 -18.09 -54.74
C GLY A 403 32.99 -16.75 -54.04
N LEU A 404 34.11 -16.32 -53.43
CA LEU A 404 34.56 -14.92 -53.24
C LEU A 404 34.53 -14.33 -51.79
N PRO A 405 35.40 -13.31 -51.47
CA PRO A 405 36.58 -13.57 -50.63
C PRO A 405 36.56 -12.82 -49.28
N ARG A 406 37.43 -13.29 -48.39
CA ARG A 406 37.80 -12.69 -47.11
C ARG A 406 38.37 -11.28 -47.27
N ALA A 407 37.71 -10.27 -46.69
CA ALA A 407 38.35 -9.08 -46.14
C ALA A 407 37.34 -8.32 -45.24
N VAL A 408 37.80 -7.87 -44.11
CA VAL A 408 37.13 -7.02 -43.10
C VAL A 408 36.62 -7.76 -41.83
N ALA A 409 37.58 -8.30 -41.10
CA ALA A 409 37.39 -8.63 -39.69
C ALA A 409 38.71 -8.36 -38.93
N ARG A 410 39.10 -7.12 -38.82
CA ARG A 410 40.23 -6.66 -37.98
C ARG A 410 40.07 -5.18 -37.63
N VAL A 411 39.10 -4.76 -36.88
CA VAL A 411 39.11 -3.49 -36.11
C VAL A 411 38.06 -3.57 -34.98
N ALA A 412 38.21 -4.43 -33.98
CA ALA A 412 37.47 -4.32 -32.74
C ALA A 412 38.11 -5.11 -31.58
N ALA A 413 39.45 -5.20 -31.57
CA ALA A 413 40.15 -5.82 -30.45
C ALA A 413 41.40 -5.00 -30.07
N ARG A 414 41.23 -3.72 -29.74
CA ARG A 414 42.29 -2.91 -29.10
C ARG A 414 41.64 -1.67 -28.43
N ARG A 415 40.92 -1.88 -27.34
CA ARG A 415 40.65 -0.83 -26.31
C ARG A 415 40.11 -1.45 -25.02
N LYS A 416 40.95 -2.27 -24.38
CA LYS A 416 40.83 -2.57 -22.97
C LYS A 416 42.21 -2.97 -22.45
N ASP A 417 43.10 -1.98 -22.31
CA ASP A 417 44.27 -2.03 -21.47
C ASP A 417 44.87 -0.62 -21.49
N LYS A 418 44.39 0.22 -20.61
CA LYS A 418 45.05 1.39 -20.00
C LYS A 418 44.01 2.19 -19.22
N ALA A 419 43.81 1.83 -17.96
CA ALA A 419 43.65 2.74 -16.81
C ALA A 419 43.62 1.86 -15.55
N GLN A 420 44.82 1.69 -15.03
CA GLN A 420 44.98 1.58 -13.61
C GLN A 420 44.57 2.89 -12.97
#